data_93b67eff22b07a4ecf40f47c60142ab6
#
_entry.id   93b67eff22b07a4ecf40f47c60142ab6
#
_cell.length_a   1.000
_cell.length_b   1.000
_cell.length_c   1.000
_cell.angle_alpha   90.00
_cell.angle_beta   90.00
_cell.angle_gamma   90.00
#
_symmetry.space_group_name_H-M   'P 1'
#
loop_
_entity.id
_entity.type
_entity.pdbx_description
1 polymer ?
#
loop_
_entity_poly.entity_id
_entity_poly.type
_entity_poly.pdbx_seq_one_letter_code
_entity_poly.pdbx_strand_id
1 'polypeptide(L)'
;LAAALNDDSEFSNSMQFRLILAKTVDTGAPVPADLALTWVTNHAEYSLRTPARRCAKEFAALFKRRYTLKYGEGMVVKPNKARLRLDYTPASPSLRGIRLPVPDLPDPGALKGPVQKLMAIADICTGELDAYSRYLGRKGTSANDTAAILLLPSEIVNESAEKILSTFKHWADDAIRSKGGIVSVADYWSHMNATCPAKINKKEADLMQAFAQKMGYCLAPDPYHHHVKADVDGVLVLFPAGERGRFSPYPEFITAVLTLRLGSVVALIDNSLDQAEQKVLENAINNNASFSDDEKRSLHAYLTWQLHTPANMTGMKSRI
;
A
#
# COMPACT_ATOMS: atom_id res chain seq x y z
N LEU A 1 9.10 -20.90 -8.50
CA LEU A 1 10.13 -19.98 -9.06
C LEU A 1 10.78 -19.12 -7.97
N ALA A 2 10.05 -18.69 -6.93
CA ALA A 2 10.65 -18.02 -5.77
C ALA A 2 11.59 -18.95 -4.96
N ALA A 3 11.35 -20.28 -4.98
CA ALA A 3 12.28 -21.27 -4.43
C ALA A 3 13.52 -21.48 -5.31
N ALA A 4 13.41 -21.22 -6.62
CA ALA A 4 14.53 -21.36 -7.57
C ALA A 4 15.58 -20.24 -7.48
N LEU A 5 15.29 -19.16 -6.75
CA LEU A 5 16.29 -18.12 -6.45
C LEU A 5 17.24 -18.50 -5.30
N ASN A 6 16.97 -19.63 -4.63
CA ASN A 6 17.75 -20.11 -3.47
C ASN A 6 18.31 -21.53 -3.60
N ASP A 7 18.21 -22.16 -4.76
CA ASP A 7 18.67 -23.52 -4.92
C ASP A 7 19.96 -23.59 -5.73
N ASP A 8 20.95 -24.35 -5.26
CA ASP A 8 22.30 -24.55 -5.84
C ASP A 8 22.31 -25.20 -7.25
N SER A 9 21.17 -25.25 -7.92
CA SER A 9 21.01 -25.72 -9.30
C SER A 9 21.15 -24.61 -10.36
N GLU A 10 21.82 -23.49 -10.06
CA GLU A 10 21.98 -22.30 -10.93
C GLU A 10 22.36 -22.62 -12.38
N PHE A 11 23.15 -23.66 -12.62
CA PHE A 11 23.63 -24.05 -13.93
C PHE A 11 22.61 -24.78 -14.80
N SER A 12 21.86 -25.69 -14.23
CA SER A 12 20.81 -26.46 -14.93
C SER A 12 19.65 -25.56 -15.32
N ASN A 13 19.23 -24.70 -14.42
CA ASN A 13 18.14 -23.75 -14.64
C ASN A 13 18.45 -22.71 -15.73
N SER A 14 19.69 -22.23 -15.83
CA SER A 14 20.09 -21.25 -16.85
C SER A 14 20.00 -21.80 -18.27
N MET A 15 20.45 -23.03 -18.51
CA MET A 15 20.38 -23.67 -19.84
C MET A 15 18.96 -24.04 -20.22
N GLN A 16 18.21 -24.61 -19.29
CA GLN A 16 16.80 -24.98 -19.50
C GLN A 16 15.94 -23.75 -19.79
N PHE A 17 16.14 -22.69 -19.04
CA PHE A 17 15.49 -21.40 -19.29
C PHE A 17 15.76 -20.88 -20.70
N ARG A 18 17.02 -20.85 -21.14
CA ARG A 18 17.40 -20.36 -22.48
C ARG A 18 16.79 -21.19 -23.60
N LEU A 19 16.70 -22.52 -23.43
CA LEU A 19 16.02 -23.42 -24.36
C LEU A 19 14.52 -23.16 -24.45
N ILE A 20 13.84 -23.00 -23.30
CA ILE A 20 12.41 -22.71 -23.24
C ILE A 20 12.13 -21.37 -23.91
N LEU A 21 12.91 -20.34 -23.58
CA LEU A 21 12.75 -19.00 -24.16
C LEU A 21 12.96 -19.03 -25.70
N ALA A 22 14.01 -19.73 -26.16
CA ALA A 22 14.28 -19.85 -27.59
C ALA A 22 13.17 -20.57 -28.33
N LYS A 23 12.63 -21.69 -27.79
CA LYS A 23 11.48 -22.39 -28.37
C LYS A 23 10.23 -21.53 -28.41
N THR A 24 9.92 -20.81 -27.32
CA THR A 24 8.77 -19.90 -27.25
C THR A 24 8.85 -18.84 -28.34
N VAL A 25 10.03 -18.25 -28.53
CA VAL A 25 10.25 -17.23 -29.56
C VAL A 25 10.21 -17.82 -30.96
N ASP A 26 10.77 -19.01 -31.17
CA ASP A 26 10.79 -19.68 -32.47
C ASP A 26 9.38 -20.03 -32.97
N THR A 27 8.50 -20.47 -32.08
CA THR A 27 7.10 -20.76 -32.40
C THR A 27 6.22 -19.51 -32.53
N GLY A 28 6.74 -18.32 -32.26
CA GLY A 28 5.97 -17.07 -32.23
C GLY A 28 4.97 -16.98 -31.07
N ALA A 29 5.07 -17.86 -30.08
CA ALA A 29 4.18 -17.85 -28.92
C ALA A 29 4.49 -16.65 -27.99
N PRO A 30 3.49 -16.13 -27.27
CA PRO A 30 3.71 -15.07 -26.29
C PRO A 30 4.61 -15.58 -25.14
N VAL A 31 5.57 -14.75 -24.73
CA VAL A 31 6.45 -15.04 -23.59
C VAL A 31 5.67 -14.83 -22.30
N PRO A 32 5.35 -15.87 -21.51
CA PRO A 32 4.54 -15.71 -20.30
C PRO A 32 5.30 -14.96 -19.19
N ALA A 33 4.57 -14.41 -18.22
CA ALA A 33 5.11 -13.54 -17.17
C ALA A 33 6.24 -14.18 -16.36
N ASP A 34 6.15 -15.49 -16.07
CA ASP A 34 7.20 -16.22 -15.33
C ASP A 34 8.50 -16.30 -16.14
N LEU A 35 8.39 -16.58 -17.43
CA LEU A 35 9.53 -16.66 -18.32
C LEU A 35 10.16 -15.27 -18.53
N ALA A 36 9.33 -14.23 -18.63
CA ALA A 36 9.78 -12.84 -18.75
C ALA A 36 10.50 -12.35 -17.48
N LEU A 37 10.01 -12.71 -16.29
CA LEU A 37 10.67 -12.43 -15.02
C LEU A 37 12.05 -13.12 -14.96
N THR A 38 12.09 -14.41 -15.29
CA THR A 38 13.35 -15.17 -15.33
C THR A 38 14.32 -14.57 -16.35
N TRP A 39 13.80 -14.10 -17.49
CA TRP A 39 14.64 -13.46 -18.52
C TRP A 39 15.32 -12.19 -18.01
N VAL A 40 14.58 -11.28 -17.39
CA VAL A 40 15.17 -10.03 -16.89
C VAL A 40 16.10 -10.25 -15.70
N THR A 41 15.75 -11.17 -14.79
CA THR A 41 16.56 -11.43 -13.57
C THR A 41 17.89 -12.15 -13.87
N ASN A 42 17.94 -12.94 -14.95
CA ASN A 42 19.16 -13.64 -15.38
C ASN A 42 19.92 -12.90 -16.49
N HIS A 43 19.49 -11.70 -16.88
CA HIS A 43 20.18 -10.96 -17.93
C HIS A 43 21.46 -10.32 -17.41
N ALA A 44 22.57 -10.50 -18.11
CA ALA A 44 23.91 -10.06 -17.69
C ALA A 44 24.01 -8.54 -17.45
N GLU A 45 23.23 -7.73 -18.19
CA GLU A 45 23.20 -6.27 -18.04
C GLU A 45 22.24 -5.77 -16.95
N TYR A 46 21.52 -6.67 -16.26
CA TYR A 46 20.56 -6.30 -15.23
C TYR A 46 20.97 -6.82 -13.85
N SER A 47 21.10 -5.91 -12.91
CA SER A 47 21.39 -6.25 -11.51
C SER A 47 20.21 -5.87 -10.63
N LEU A 48 19.62 -6.88 -9.95
CA LEU A 48 18.58 -6.66 -8.97
C LEU A 48 19.08 -5.76 -7.84
N ARG A 49 18.41 -4.62 -7.62
CA ARG A 49 18.68 -3.71 -6.50
C ARG A 49 18.13 -4.29 -5.20
N THR A 50 18.57 -3.75 -4.06
CA THR A 50 18.21 -4.22 -2.72
C THR A 50 16.72 -4.43 -2.49
N PRO A 51 15.79 -3.55 -2.93
CA PRO A 51 14.37 -3.80 -2.74
C PRO A 51 13.88 -5.09 -3.40
N ALA A 52 14.26 -5.32 -4.65
CA ALA A 52 13.88 -6.53 -5.37
C ALA A 52 14.48 -7.82 -4.77
N ARG A 53 15.72 -7.74 -4.24
CA ARG A 53 16.34 -8.89 -3.56
C ARG A 53 15.73 -9.18 -2.18
N ARG A 54 15.51 -8.12 -1.36
CA ARG A 54 14.96 -8.29 0.00
C ARG A 54 13.49 -8.73 -0.02
N CYS A 55 12.72 -8.22 -0.96
CA CYS A 55 11.28 -8.46 -1.10
C CYS A 55 11.01 -9.27 -2.38
N ALA A 56 11.74 -10.39 -2.55
CA ALA A 56 11.73 -11.15 -3.81
C ALA A 56 10.34 -11.70 -4.19
N LYS A 57 9.53 -12.10 -3.20
CA LYS A 57 8.16 -12.58 -3.42
C LYS A 57 7.26 -11.46 -3.92
N GLU A 58 7.28 -10.33 -3.24
CA GLU A 58 6.50 -9.14 -3.58
C GLU A 58 6.93 -8.57 -4.92
N PHE A 59 8.25 -8.52 -5.19
CA PHE A 59 8.79 -8.09 -6.48
C PHE A 59 8.30 -9.00 -7.62
N ALA A 60 8.38 -10.32 -7.45
CA ALA A 60 7.93 -11.26 -8.46
C ALA A 60 6.41 -11.12 -8.73
N ALA A 61 5.61 -11.00 -7.68
CA ALA A 61 4.16 -10.81 -7.81
C ALA A 61 3.82 -9.50 -8.53
N LEU A 62 4.46 -8.40 -8.15
CA LEU A 62 4.23 -7.08 -8.74
C LEU A 62 4.67 -7.05 -10.21
N PHE A 63 5.86 -7.60 -10.52
CA PHE A 63 6.36 -7.68 -11.88
C PHE A 63 5.40 -8.47 -12.78
N LYS A 64 4.98 -9.67 -12.36
CA LYS A 64 4.06 -10.51 -13.14
C LYS A 64 2.74 -9.79 -13.39
N ARG A 65 2.17 -9.15 -12.38
CA ARG A 65 0.92 -8.39 -12.52
C ARG A 65 1.07 -7.23 -13.50
N ARG A 66 2.12 -6.43 -13.38
CA ARG A 66 2.41 -5.30 -14.28
C ARG A 66 2.70 -5.74 -15.71
N TYR A 67 3.42 -6.84 -15.85
CA TYR A 67 3.69 -7.45 -17.14
C TYR A 67 2.41 -7.93 -17.82
N THR A 68 1.55 -8.66 -17.10
CA THR A 68 0.27 -9.15 -17.61
C THR A 68 -0.69 -8.00 -17.97
N LEU A 69 -0.75 -6.94 -17.16
CA LEU A 69 -1.53 -5.74 -17.49
C LEU A 69 -1.08 -5.09 -18.81
N LYS A 70 0.22 -5.14 -19.11
CA LYS A 70 0.79 -4.51 -20.30
C LYS A 70 0.74 -5.38 -21.54
N TYR A 71 0.91 -6.70 -21.39
CA TYR A 71 1.09 -7.62 -22.51
C TYR A 71 0.06 -8.74 -22.58
N GLY A 72 -0.96 -8.76 -21.72
CA GLY A 72 -1.96 -9.84 -21.69
C GLY A 72 -1.32 -11.20 -21.40
N GLU A 73 -1.49 -12.14 -22.29
CA GLU A 73 -0.90 -13.49 -22.20
C GLU A 73 0.62 -13.49 -22.31
N GLY A 74 1.23 -12.43 -22.86
CA GLY A 74 2.66 -12.26 -22.95
C GLY A 74 3.12 -11.43 -24.13
N MET A 75 4.39 -11.02 -24.09
CA MET A 75 5.01 -10.27 -25.17
C MET A 75 5.42 -11.23 -26.29
N VAL A 76 4.92 -10.98 -27.51
CA VAL A 76 5.38 -11.69 -28.71
C VAL A 76 6.72 -11.09 -29.17
N VAL A 77 7.73 -11.93 -29.26
CA VAL A 77 9.10 -11.57 -29.65
C VAL A 77 9.41 -12.19 -31.02
N LYS A 78 9.86 -11.36 -31.96
CA LYS A 78 10.29 -11.87 -33.27
C LYS A 78 11.65 -12.57 -33.15
N PRO A 79 11.81 -13.78 -33.75
CA PRO A 79 13.07 -14.49 -33.74
C PRO A 79 14.16 -13.69 -34.46
N ASN A 80 15.36 -13.74 -33.93
CA ASN A 80 16.55 -13.11 -34.53
C ASN A 80 17.35 -14.12 -35.39
N LYS A 81 18.36 -13.61 -36.08
CA LYS A 81 19.28 -14.43 -36.90
C LYS A 81 20.38 -15.10 -36.06
N ALA A 82 20.61 -14.63 -34.83
CA ALA A 82 21.57 -15.25 -33.91
C ALA A 82 21.06 -16.64 -33.53
N ARG A 83 21.98 -17.62 -33.49
CA ARG A 83 21.62 -18.98 -33.12
C ARG A 83 22.02 -19.28 -31.68
N LEU A 84 21.19 -20.02 -30.99
CA LEU A 84 21.34 -20.35 -29.58
C LEU A 84 22.63 -21.13 -29.35
N ARG A 85 23.41 -20.73 -28.37
CA ARG A 85 24.59 -21.43 -27.89
C ARG A 85 24.43 -21.60 -26.37
N LEU A 86 24.55 -22.83 -25.92
CA LEU A 86 24.51 -23.17 -24.50
C LEU A 86 25.94 -23.42 -24.04
N ASP A 87 26.40 -22.66 -23.06
CA ASP A 87 27.72 -22.81 -22.48
C ASP A 87 27.57 -23.49 -21.10
N TYR A 88 28.22 -24.62 -20.92
CA TYR A 88 28.35 -25.32 -19.64
C TYR A 88 29.76 -25.17 -19.10
N THR A 89 29.88 -24.59 -17.93
CA THR A 89 31.17 -24.48 -17.22
C THR A 89 31.09 -25.39 -16.00
N PRO A 90 31.90 -26.48 -15.98
CA PRO A 90 31.91 -27.38 -14.84
C PRO A 90 32.49 -26.71 -13.59
N ALA A 91 32.01 -27.10 -12.40
CA ALA A 91 32.52 -26.58 -11.13
C ALA A 91 33.99 -26.99 -10.85
N SER A 92 34.43 -28.14 -11.42
CA SER A 92 35.82 -28.57 -11.30
C SER A 92 36.74 -27.87 -12.31
N PRO A 93 37.81 -27.20 -11.88
CA PRO A 93 38.78 -26.56 -12.77
C PRO A 93 39.51 -27.53 -13.71
N SER A 94 39.52 -28.81 -13.39
CA SER A 94 40.16 -29.86 -14.22
C SER A 94 39.32 -30.25 -15.44
N LEU A 95 38.04 -29.90 -15.47
CA LEU A 95 37.15 -30.20 -16.58
C LEU A 95 37.05 -28.98 -17.51
N ARG A 96 37.06 -29.22 -18.82
CA ARG A 96 36.85 -28.14 -19.82
C ARG A 96 35.37 -27.81 -19.94
N GLY A 97 35.06 -26.53 -20.08
CA GLY A 97 33.72 -26.07 -20.44
C GLY A 97 33.28 -26.65 -21.79
N ILE A 98 31.99 -26.92 -21.91
CA ILE A 98 31.37 -27.47 -23.13
C ILE A 98 30.49 -26.39 -23.73
N ARG A 99 30.66 -26.17 -25.07
CA ARG A 99 29.76 -25.34 -25.86
C ARG A 99 28.90 -26.20 -26.74
N LEU A 100 27.59 -26.08 -26.56
CA LEU A 100 26.58 -26.81 -27.31
C LEU A 100 25.86 -25.83 -28.25
N PRO A 101 26.19 -25.84 -29.56
CA PRO A 101 25.40 -25.06 -30.51
C PRO A 101 24.02 -25.71 -30.72
N VAL A 102 23.00 -24.88 -30.80
CA VAL A 102 21.62 -25.27 -31.12
C VAL A 102 21.20 -24.49 -32.38
N PRO A 103 21.62 -24.95 -33.57
CA PRO A 103 21.54 -24.18 -34.81
C PRO A 103 20.10 -23.93 -35.28
N ASP A 104 19.16 -24.75 -34.84
CA ASP A 104 17.75 -24.66 -35.23
C ASP A 104 16.94 -23.65 -34.42
N LEU A 105 17.50 -23.13 -33.30
CA LEU A 105 16.79 -22.19 -32.45
C LEU A 105 17.44 -20.78 -32.48
N PRO A 106 16.60 -19.71 -32.45
CA PRO A 106 17.09 -18.35 -32.29
C PRO A 106 17.72 -18.14 -30.90
N ASP A 107 18.52 -17.10 -30.73
CA ASP A 107 19.01 -16.67 -29.42
C ASP A 107 18.34 -15.35 -28.97
N PRO A 108 17.18 -15.40 -28.31
CA PRO A 108 16.51 -14.19 -27.84
C PRO A 108 17.31 -13.39 -26.81
N GLY A 109 18.27 -14.03 -26.12
CA GLY A 109 19.17 -13.36 -25.18
C GLY A 109 20.01 -12.25 -25.80
N ALA A 110 20.24 -12.31 -27.13
CA ALA A 110 20.92 -11.26 -27.88
C ALA A 110 20.03 -10.05 -28.25
N LEU A 111 18.72 -10.10 -27.96
CA LEU A 111 17.78 -9.04 -28.32
C LEU A 111 17.70 -7.97 -27.22
N LYS A 112 18.24 -6.78 -27.48
CA LYS A 112 18.21 -5.65 -26.52
C LYS A 112 16.81 -5.08 -26.31
N GLY A 113 16.00 -4.94 -27.36
CA GLY A 113 14.69 -4.27 -27.27
C GLY A 113 13.69 -4.92 -26.31
N PRO A 114 13.41 -6.24 -26.39
CA PRO A 114 12.57 -6.92 -25.42
C PRO A 114 13.10 -6.79 -23.99
N VAL A 115 14.39 -7.00 -23.78
CA VAL A 115 15.01 -6.93 -22.44
C VAL A 115 14.89 -5.55 -21.83
N GLN A 116 15.13 -4.47 -22.58
CA GLN A 116 14.95 -3.11 -22.08
C GLN A 116 13.51 -2.82 -21.61
N LYS A 117 12.50 -3.37 -22.31
CA LYS A 117 11.10 -3.26 -21.88
C LYS A 117 10.85 -3.99 -20.55
N LEU A 118 11.47 -5.15 -20.37
CA LEU A 118 11.36 -5.92 -19.12
C LEU A 118 12.10 -5.22 -17.97
N MET A 119 13.29 -4.68 -18.23
CA MET A 119 14.07 -3.89 -17.25
C MET A 119 13.28 -2.66 -16.78
N ALA A 120 12.61 -1.96 -17.68
CA ALA A 120 11.78 -0.81 -17.32
C ALA A 120 10.64 -1.19 -16.35
N ILE A 121 9.97 -2.33 -16.55
CA ILE A 121 8.95 -2.84 -15.63
C ILE A 121 9.60 -3.20 -14.28
N ALA A 122 10.73 -3.90 -14.30
CA ALA A 122 11.44 -4.33 -13.10
C ALA A 122 11.93 -3.14 -12.26
N ASP A 123 12.38 -2.07 -12.91
CA ASP A 123 12.82 -0.84 -12.23
C ASP A 123 11.67 -0.09 -11.57
N ILE A 124 10.52 0.00 -12.23
CA ILE A 124 9.29 0.57 -11.62
C ILE A 124 8.89 -0.24 -10.39
N CYS A 125 8.79 -1.58 -10.51
CA CYS A 125 8.44 -2.46 -9.39
C CYS A 125 9.43 -2.33 -8.23
N THR A 126 10.72 -2.22 -8.52
CA THR A 126 11.76 -2.04 -7.51
C THR A 126 11.63 -0.70 -6.79
N GLY A 127 11.31 0.37 -7.53
CA GLY A 127 11.09 1.70 -6.98
C GLY A 127 9.89 1.74 -6.03
N GLU A 128 8.79 1.11 -6.39
CA GLU A 128 7.58 1.04 -5.57
C GLU A 128 7.77 0.23 -4.27
N LEU A 129 8.64 -0.78 -4.30
CA LEU A 129 8.97 -1.57 -3.11
C LEU A 129 10.05 -0.94 -2.22
N ASP A 130 10.62 0.21 -2.57
CA ASP A 130 11.75 0.78 -1.84
C ASP A 130 11.40 1.16 -0.39
N ALA A 131 10.25 1.80 -0.17
CA ALA A 131 9.78 2.18 1.17
C ALA A 131 9.50 0.93 2.04
N TYR A 132 8.83 -0.07 1.48
CA TYR A 132 8.56 -1.35 2.13
C TYR A 132 9.85 -2.09 2.48
N SER A 133 10.77 -2.19 1.54
CA SER A 133 12.08 -2.81 1.76
C SER A 133 12.91 -2.09 2.84
N ARG A 134 12.89 -0.76 2.87
CA ARG A 134 13.58 0.01 3.93
C ARG A 134 12.94 -0.22 5.30
N TYR A 135 11.62 -0.37 5.35
CA TYR A 135 10.93 -0.72 6.59
C TYR A 135 11.37 -2.09 7.11
N LEU A 136 11.32 -3.13 6.29
CA LEU A 136 11.71 -4.49 6.64
C LEU A 136 13.21 -4.64 6.95
N GLY A 137 14.03 -3.68 6.56
CA GLY A 137 15.46 -3.64 6.89
C GLY A 137 15.78 -3.21 8.31
N ARG A 138 14.80 -2.77 9.11
CA ARG A 138 14.98 -2.34 10.49
C ARG A 138 14.87 -3.53 11.44
N LYS A 139 15.58 -3.49 12.58
CA LYS A 139 15.44 -4.53 13.62
C LYS A 139 14.03 -4.51 14.22
N GLY A 140 13.46 -5.70 14.43
CA GLY A 140 12.17 -5.86 15.10
C GLY A 140 10.95 -5.53 14.23
N THR A 141 11.12 -5.41 12.91
CA THR A 141 10.00 -5.22 11.97
C THR A 141 9.59 -6.51 11.30
N SER A 142 8.32 -6.62 10.96
CA SER A 142 7.71 -7.77 10.29
C SER A 142 6.89 -7.33 9.08
N ALA A 143 6.75 -8.22 8.11
CA ALA A 143 5.86 -8.02 6.96
C ALA A 143 4.37 -7.90 7.36
N ASN A 144 4.01 -8.41 8.55
CA ASN A 144 2.66 -8.34 9.09
C ASN A 144 2.39 -7.07 9.91
N ASP A 145 3.40 -6.22 10.10
CA ASP A 145 3.20 -4.95 10.79
C ASP A 145 2.28 -4.04 9.96
N THR A 146 1.37 -3.34 10.62
CA THR A 146 0.46 -2.38 9.98
C THR A 146 1.20 -1.37 9.11
N ALA A 147 2.35 -0.88 9.58
CA ALA A 147 3.18 0.04 8.81
C ALA A 147 3.77 -0.61 7.55
N ALA A 148 4.12 -1.89 7.59
CA ALA A 148 4.56 -2.66 6.42
C ALA A 148 3.42 -2.82 5.41
N ILE A 149 2.24 -3.22 5.89
CA ILE A 149 1.03 -3.39 5.06
C ILE A 149 0.66 -2.09 4.34
N LEU A 150 0.81 -0.94 5.00
CA LEU A 150 0.57 0.37 4.39
C LEU A 150 1.53 0.71 3.26
N LEU A 151 2.76 0.23 3.34
CA LEU A 151 3.82 0.48 2.35
C LEU A 151 3.79 -0.49 1.17
N LEU A 152 3.01 -1.58 1.26
CA LEU A 152 2.82 -2.51 0.15
C LEU A 152 1.95 -1.91 -0.95
N PRO A 153 2.35 -2.02 -2.23
CA PRO A 153 1.44 -1.77 -3.35
C PRO A 153 0.15 -2.57 -3.22
N SER A 154 -0.99 -1.92 -3.44
CA SER A 154 -2.32 -2.55 -3.28
C SER A 154 -2.53 -3.80 -4.14
N GLU A 155 -1.81 -3.87 -5.26
CA GLU A 155 -1.90 -4.98 -6.21
C GLU A 155 -1.31 -6.31 -5.69
N ILE A 156 -0.49 -6.27 -4.63
CA ILE A 156 0.24 -7.45 -4.15
C ILE A 156 0.10 -7.69 -2.64
N VAL A 157 -1.05 -7.33 -2.09
CA VAL A 157 -1.36 -7.64 -0.69
C VAL A 157 -1.30 -9.15 -0.49
N ASN A 158 -0.52 -9.62 0.49
CA ASN A 158 -0.40 -11.04 0.80
C ASN A 158 -1.63 -11.53 1.61
N GLU A 159 -1.85 -12.85 1.67
CA GLU A 159 -3.01 -13.46 2.36
C GLU A 159 -3.14 -13.02 3.83
N SER A 160 -2.03 -12.89 4.55
CA SER A 160 -2.05 -12.45 5.95
C SER A 160 -2.49 -11.00 6.07
N ALA A 161 -1.96 -10.12 5.22
CA ALA A 161 -2.38 -8.72 5.17
C ALA A 161 -3.82 -8.59 4.69
N GLU A 162 -4.25 -9.37 3.70
CA GLU A 162 -5.64 -9.39 3.21
C GLU A 162 -6.62 -9.77 4.32
N LYS A 163 -6.27 -10.76 5.16
CA LYS A 163 -7.08 -11.15 6.31
C LYS A 163 -7.20 -10.02 7.34
N ILE A 164 -6.09 -9.31 7.64
CA ILE A 164 -6.12 -8.16 8.55
C ILE A 164 -7.01 -7.07 7.98
N LEU A 165 -6.84 -6.74 6.70
CA LEU A 165 -7.62 -5.70 6.03
C LEU A 165 -9.11 -6.06 5.96
N SER A 166 -9.47 -7.29 5.62
CA SER A 166 -10.87 -7.73 5.56
C SER A 166 -11.53 -7.74 6.94
N THR A 167 -10.83 -8.21 7.97
CA THR A 167 -11.33 -8.20 9.36
C THR A 167 -11.58 -6.77 9.84
N PHE A 168 -10.62 -5.86 9.56
CA PHE A 168 -10.79 -4.44 9.89
C PHE A 168 -12.01 -3.85 9.17
N LYS A 169 -12.16 -4.13 7.88
CA LYS A 169 -13.27 -3.60 7.07
C LYS A 169 -14.62 -4.03 7.61
N HIS A 170 -14.80 -5.32 7.93
CA HIS A 170 -16.03 -5.82 8.51
C HIS A 170 -16.36 -5.14 9.85
N TRP A 171 -15.36 -5.01 10.72
CA TRP A 171 -15.52 -4.32 11.99
C TRP A 171 -15.88 -2.84 11.83
N ALA A 172 -15.19 -2.13 10.91
CA ALA A 172 -15.45 -0.72 10.64
C ALA A 172 -16.87 -0.48 10.07
N ASP A 173 -17.31 -1.29 9.12
CA ASP A 173 -18.66 -1.24 8.55
C ASP A 173 -19.72 -1.51 9.62
N ASP A 174 -19.47 -2.45 10.51
CA ASP A 174 -20.38 -2.75 11.63
C ASP A 174 -20.41 -1.61 12.65
N ALA A 175 -19.27 -1.04 13.02
CA ALA A 175 -19.17 0.09 13.92
C ALA A 175 -19.92 1.33 13.36
N ILE A 176 -19.76 1.60 12.07
CA ILE A 176 -20.46 2.72 11.40
C ILE A 176 -21.98 2.48 11.44
N ARG A 177 -22.43 1.27 11.12
CA ARG A 177 -23.86 0.92 11.06
C ARG A 177 -24.54 0.88 12.44
N SER A 178 -23.87 0.29 13.44
CA SER A 178 -24.45 0.01 14.75
C SER A 178 -24.22 1.11 15.79
N LYS A 179 -23.12 1.87 15.69
CA LYS A 179 -22.66 2.85 16.68
C LYS A 179 -22.37 4.23 16.10
N GLY A 180 -22.82 4.51 14.87
CA GLY A 180 -22.49 5.78 14.19
C GLY A 180 -21.00 6.02 13.99
N GLY A 181 -20.20 4.95 13.95
CA GLY A 181 -18.77 5.02 13.79
C GLY A 181 -17.96 5.27 15.06
N ILE A 182 -18.59 5.38 16.22
CA ILE A 182 -17.91 5.64 17.49
C ILE A 182 -17.22 4.36 17.97
N VAL A 183 -15.89 4.44 18.13
CA VAL A 183 -15.05 3.32 18.58
C VAL A 183 -13.99 3.82 19.56
N SER A 184 -13.53 2.96 20.49
CA SER A 184 -12.41 3.32 21.35
C SER A 184 -11.09 3.33 20.57
N VAL A 185 -10.14 4.16 21.00
CA VAL A 185 -8.77 4.16 20.44
C VAL A 185 -8.14 2.79 20.61
N ALA A 186 -8.33 2.11 21.74
CA ALA A 186 -7.80 0.77 22.00
C ALA A 186 -8.35 -0.28 21.02
N ASP A 187 -9.67 -0.28 20.76
CA ASP A 187 -10.29 -1.18 19.78
C ASP A 187 -9.76 -0.93 18.38
N TYR A 188 -9.59 0.33 17.99
CA TYR A 188 -9.03 0.69 16.70
C TYR A 188 -7.64 0.09 16.50
N TRP A 189 -6.73 0.25 17.47
CA TRP A 189 -5.38 -0.31 17.43
C TRP A 189 -5.39 -1.85 17.40
N SER A 190 -6.27 -2.47 18.15
CA SER A 190 -6.45 -3.93 18.13
C SER A 190 -6.84 -4.44 16.75
N HIS A 191 -7.81 -3.78 16.09
CA HIS A 191 -8.25 -4.17 14.74
C HIS A 191 -7.26 -3.78 13.63
N MET A 192 -6.36 -2.83 13.89
CA MET A 192 -5.18 -2.61 13.06
C MET A 192 -4.13 -3.73 13.18
N ASN A 193 -4.34 -4.70 14.08
CA ASN A 193 -3.33 -5.71 14.44
C ASN A 193 -2.01 -5.08 14.95
N ALA A 194 -2.14 -4.04 15.76
CA ALA A 194 -1.00 -3.31 16.33
C ALA A 194 -1.21 -3.05 17.83
N THR A 195 -0.10 -2.95 18.57
CA THR A 195 -0.14 -2.63 20.00
C THR A 195 -0.51 -1.15 20.19
N CYS A 196 -1.53 -0.88 21.02
CA CYS A 196 -1.89 0.47 21.37
C CYS A 196 -0.72 1.15 22.12
N PRO A 197 -0.26 2.32 21.70
CA PRO A 197 0.84 3.03 22.35
C PRO A 197 0.37 3.65 23.67
N ALA A 198 1.32 3.96 24.57
CA ALA A 198 1.01 4.66 25.83
C ALA A 198 0.50 6.10 25.62
N LYS A 199 0.72 6.69 24.45
CA LYS A 199 0.28 8.05 24.10
C LYS A 199 0.16 8.19 22.58
N ILE A 200 -0.92 8.83 22.13
CA ILE A 200 -1.09 9.18 20.72
C ILE A 200 -0.36 10.50 20.44
N ASN A 201 0.80 10.42 19.81
CA ASN A 201 1.49 11.58 19.26
C ASN A 201 1.16 11.77 17.77
N LYS A 202 1.81 12.72 17.09
CA LYS A 202 1.54 12.98 15.67
C LYS A 202 1.78 11.76 14.78
N LYS A 203 2.84 10.99 15.06
CA LYS A 203 3.21 9.82 14.25
C LYS A 203 2.17 8.70 14.35
N GLU A 204 1.68 8.43 15.55
CA GLU A 204 0.62 7.45 15.77
C GLU A 204 -0.70 7.90 15.14
N ALA A 205 -1.07 9.17 15.30
CA ALA A 205 -2.27 9.72 14.67
C ALA A 205 -2.20 9.68 13.12
N ASP A 206 -1.05 10.03 12.54
CA ASP A 206 -0.83 9.93 11.08
C ASP A 206 -0.90 8.47 10.59
N LEU A 207 -0.37 7.50 11.38
CA LEU A 207 -0.46 6.07 11.06
C LEU A 207 -1.91 5.59 11.06
N MET A 208 -2.69 5.95 12.08
CA MET A 208 -4.11 5.62 12.18
C MET A 208 -4.90 6.16 10.98
N GLN A 209 -4.70 7.43 10.63
CA GLN A 209 -5.35 8.05 9.48
C GLN A 209 -4.96 7.38 8.16
N ALA A 210 -3.66 7.12 7.95
CA ALA A 210 -3.18 6.45 6.75
C ALA A 210 -3.76 5.04 6.59
N PHE A 211 -3.92 4.31 7.70
CA PHE A 211 -4.54 2.99 7.67
C PHE A 211 -6.03 3.07 7.34
N ALA A 212 -6.77 3.95 8.01
CA ALA A 212 -8.18 4.18 7.71
C ALA A 212 -8.39 4.53 6.23
N GLN A 213 -7.60 5.47 5.69
CA GLN A 213 -7.68 5.90 4.29
C GLN A 213 -7.39 4.75 3.31
N LYS A 214 -6.40 3.91 3.57
CA LYS A 214 -6.13 2.73 2.76
C LYS A 214 -7.32 1.77 2.73
N MET A 215 -8.11 1.75 3.78
CA MET A 215 -9.31 0.92 3.91
C MET A 215 -10.57 1.58 3.35
N GLY A 216 -10.51 2.82 2.89
CA GLY A 216 -11.65 3.58 2.39
C GLY A 216 -12.46 4.30 3.47
N TYR A 217 -11.84 4.56 4.63
CA TYR A 217 -12.45 5.29 5.74
C TYR A 217 -11.64 6.54 6.09
N CYS A 218 -12.27 7.43 6.86
CA CYS A 218 -11.64 8.55 7.52
C CYS A 218 -11.91 8.48 9.03
N LEU A 219 -11.12 9.22 9.81
CA LEU A 219 -11.23 9.31 11.27
C LEU A 219 -11.48 10.74 11.72
N ALA A 220 -12.31 10.94 12.70
CA ALA A 220 -12.35 12.13 13.51
C ALA A 220 -11.97 11.77 14.96
N PRO A 221 -11.09 12.58 15.63
CA PRO A 221 -10.43 13.77 15.10
C PRO A 221 -9.30 13.44 14.15
N ASP A 222 -9.07 14.29 13.15
CA ASP A 222 -7.89 14.28 12.29
C ASP A 222 -6.99 15.47 12.67
N PRO A 223 -5.72 15.25 13.06
CA PRO A 223 -4.80 16.35 13.40
C PRO A 223 -4.60 17.36 12.27
N TYR A 224 -4.77 16.93 11.03
CA TYR A 224 -4.61 17.79 9.86
C TYR A 224 -5.85 18.65 9.59
N HIS A 225 -7.05 18.07 9.69
CA HIS A 225 -8.31 18.77 9.43
C HIS A 225 -8.84 19.48 10.67
N HIS A 226 -8.78 18.82 11.83
CA HIS A 226 -9.43 19.31 13.06
C HIS A 226 -8.44 19.90 14.07
N HIS A 227 -7.14 19.82 13.78
CA HIS A 227 -6.06 20.31 14.64
C HIS A 227 -6.07 19.79 16.08
N VAL A 228 -6.64 18.61 16.29
CA VAL A 228 -6.71 17.93 17.57
C VAL A 228 -6.45 16.44 17.36
N LYS A 229 -5.97 15.76 18.39
CA LYS A 229 -5.71 14.34 18.42
C LYS A 229 -6.62 13.68 19.43
N ALA A 230 -6.97 12.43 19.23
CA ALA A 230 -7.62 11.62 20.24
C ALA A 230 -6.64 11.32 21.39
N ASP A 231 -7.18 11.18 22.58
CA ASP A 231 -6.44 10.64 23.73
C ASP A 231 -6.43 9.11 23.65
N VAL A 232 -5.43 8.47 24.27
CA VAL A 232 -5.25 7.01 24.21
C VAL A 232 -6.44 6.26 24.81
N ASP A 233 -7.05 6.82 25.87
CA ASP A 233 -8.23 6.27 26.55
C ASP A 233 -9.55 6.83 25.99
N GLY A 234 -9.47 7.59 24.88
CA GLY A 234 -10.59 8.26 24.27
C GLY A 234 -11.27 7.45 23.17
N VAL A 235 -12.13 8.14 22.44
CA VAL A 235 -12.88 7.59 21.31
C VAL A 235 -12.45 8.23 19.99
N LEU A 236 -12.79 7.55 18.92
CA LEU A 236 -12.68 8.00 17.53
C LEU A 236 -14.03 7.84 16.85
N VAL A 237 -14.26 8.58 15.78
CA VAL A 237 -15.38 8.39 14.89
C VAL A 237 -14.88 7.99 13.52
N LEU A 238 -15.21 6.76 13.11
CA LEU A 238 -14.98 6.22 11.78
C LEU A 238 -16.12 6.65 10.84
N PHE A 239 -15.77 7.09 9.63
CA PHE A 239 -16.76 7.39 8.60
C PHE A 239 -16.20 7.05 7.20
N PRO A 240 -17.06 6.77 6.20
CA PRO A 240 -16.62 6.43 4.86
C PRO A 240 -15.83 7.59 4.23
N ALA A 241 -14.70 7.28 3.60
CA ALA A 241 -13.96 8.25 2.80
C ALA A 241 -14.76 8.63 1.56
N GLY A 242 -14.63 9.87 1.12
CA GLY A 242 -15.20 10.33 -0.13
C GLY A 242 -14.37 9.96 -1.34
N GLU A 243 -14.91 10.20 -2.52
CA GLU A 243 -14.25 9.89 -3.79
C GLU A 243 -12.92 10.65 -4.00
N ARG A 244 -12.81 11.85 -3.44
CA ARG A 244 -11.62 12.72 -3.57
C ARG A 244 -10.53 12.45 -2.53
N GLY A 245 -10.76 11.54 -1.59
CA GLY A 245 -9.81 11.25 -0.52
C GLY A 245 -9.61 12.45 0.43
N ARG A 246 -8.37 12.65 0.89
CA ARG A 246 -8.03 13.72 1.83
C ARG A 246 -7.96 15.07 1.13
N PHE A 247 -8.83 16.01 1.50
CA PHE A 247 -8.81 17.40 1.03
C PHE A 247 -7.85 18.28 1.86
N SER A 248 -7.43 19.42 1.31
CA SER A 248 -6.66 20.42 2.05
C SER A 248 -7.61 21.38 2.76
N PRO A 249 -7.51 21.54 4.10
CA PRO A 249 -8.36 22.46 4.82
C PRO A 249 -8.07 23.91 4.39
N TYR A 250 -9.13 24.68 4.13
CA TYR A 250 -9.07 26.08 3.77
C TYR A 250 -9.71 26.94 4.89
N PRO A 251 -9.55 28.28 4.86
CA PRO A 251 -9.93 29.13 6.00
C PRO A 251 -11.37 28.94 6.49
N GLU A 252 -12.34 28.79 5.59
CA GLU A 252 -13.75 28.61 5.94
C GLU A 252 -13.99 27.29 6.65
N PHE A 253 -13.34 26.20 6.21
CA PHE A 253 -13.41 24.90 6.88
C PHE A 253 -12.78 24.96 8.28
N ILE A 254 -11.61 25.60 8.40
CA ILE A 254 -10.92 25.77 9.69
C ILE A 254 -11.81 26.58 10.64
N THR A 255 -12.46 27.65 10.15
CA THR A 255 -13.40 28.45 10.93
C THR A 255 -14.57 27.61 11.41
N ALA A 256 -15.14 26.77 10.56
CA ALA A 256 -16.22 25.85 10.96
C ALA A 256 -15.78 24.87 12.05
N VAL A 257 -14.60 24.29 11.92
CA VAL A 257 -14.02 23.38 12.95
C VAL A 257 -13.89 24.10 14.30
N LEU A 258 -13.40 25.34 14.30
CA LEU A 258 -13.26 26.14 15.53
C LEU A 258 -14.61 26.53 16.11
N THR A 259 -15.58 26.89 15.27
CA THR A 259 -16.96 27.22 15.69
C THR A 259 -17.66 26.01 16.31
N LEU A 260 -17.56 24.84 15.70
CA LEU A 260 -18.10 23.59 16.24
C LEU A 260 -17.45 23.24 17.59
N ARG A 261 -16.14 23.43 17.69
CA ARG A 261 -15.43 23.17 18.94
C ARG A 261 -15.86 24.12 20.05
N LEU A 262 -15.99 25.40 19.75
CA LEU A 262 -16.48 26.39 20.72
C LEU A 262 -17.92 26.11 21.11
N GLY A 263 -18.81 25.86 20.15
CA GLY A 263 -20.20 25.51 20.38
C GLY A 263 -20.35 24.27 21.26
N SER A 264 -19.59 23.20 20.97
CA SER A 264 -19.60 21.96 21.78
C SER A 264 -19.11 22.20 23.21
N VAL A 265 -18.08 23.03 23.40
CA VAL A 265 -17.61 23.38 24.76
C VAL A 265 -18.67 24.14 25.54
N VAL A 266 -19.33 25.13 24.92
CA VAL A 266 -20.41 25.89 25.58
C VAL A 266 -21.56 24.97 25.94
N ALA A 267 -22.00 24.12 25.02
CA ALA A 267 -23.08 23.19 25.22
C ALA A 267 -22.78 22.11 26.32
N LEU A 268 -21.51 21.73 26.48
CA LEU A 268 -21.10 20.76 27.52
C LEU A 268 -20.83 21.39 28.90
N ILE A 269 -20.81 22.73 29.04
CA ILE A 269 -20.63 23.40 30.33
C ILE A 269 -21.77 23.03 31.32
N ASP A 270 -22.98 22.89 30.85
CA ASP A 270 -24.16 22.58 31.68
C ASP A 270 -24.38 21.06 31.85
N ASN A 271 -23.41 20.23 31.48
CA ASN A 271 -23.44 18.76 31.53
C ASN A 271 -24.57 18.08 30.75
N SER A 272 -25.29 18.80 29.91
CA SER A 272 -26.34 18.23 29.05
C SER A 272 -26.41 18.98 27.73
N LEU A 273 -26.01 18.35 26.68
CA LEU A 273 -26.29 18.86 25.33
C LEU A 273 -27.78 18.63 25.07
N ASP A 274 -28.55 19.72 24.93
CA ASP A 274 -29.96 19.61 24.51
C ASP A 274 -29.98 19.21 23.01
N GLN A 275 -30.97 18.38 22.63
CA GLN A 275 -31.19 18.00 21.21
C GLN A 275 -31.38 19.24 20.30
N ALA A 276 -31.89 20.35 20.86
CA ALA A 276 -32.03 21.60 20.11
C ALA A 276 -30.68 22.24 19.77
N GLU A 277 -29.73 22.25 20.70
CA GLU A 277 -28.37 22.78 20.49
C GLU A 277 -27.58 21.93 19.50
N GLN A 278 -27.68 20.61 19.59
CA GLN A 278 -27.09 19.70 18.62
C GLN A 278 -27.61 19.97 17.21
N LYS A 279 -28.94 20.11 17.06
CA LYS A 279 -29.55 20.44 15.75
C LYS A 279 -29.09 21.78 15.19
N VAL A 280 -28.84 22.78 16.02
CA VAL A 280 -28.30 24.06 15.57
C VAL A 280 -26.91 23.88 14.94
N LEU A 281 -26.04 23.11 15.59
CA LEU A 281 -24.70 22.83 15.07
C LEU A 281 -24.75 21.98 13.79
N GLU A 282 -25.60 20.95 13.74
CA GLU A 282 -25.82 20.13 12.55
C GLU A 282 -26.37 20.95 11.36
N ASN A 283 -27.34 21.84 11.64
CA ASN A 283 -27.91 22.74 10.63
C ASN A 283 -26.86 23.72 10.09
N ALA A 284 -25.95 24.20 10.92
CA ALA A 284 -24.86 25.07 10.49
C ALA A 284 -23.91 24.37 9.48
N ILE A 285 -23.68 23.05 9.65
CA ILE A 285 -22.94 22.25 8.70
C ILE A 285 -23.74 22.03 7.42
N ASN A 286 -25.00 21.56 7.55
CA ASN A 286 -25.82 21.13 6.42
C ASN A 286 -26.18 22.25 5.48
N ASN A 287 -26.52 23.43 6.03
CA ASN A 287 -26.97 24.59 5.27
C ASN A 287 -25.83 25.39 4.63
N ASN A 288 -24.57 25.07 4.93
CA ASN A 288 -23.45 25.73 4.31
C ASN A 288 -23.21 25.19 2.90
N ALA A 289 -23.53 25.99 1.89
CA ALA A 289 -23.37 25.64 0.48
C ALA A 289 -21.91 25.62 0.01
N SER A 290 -20.99 26.18 0.79
CA SER A 290 -19.56 26.20 0.45
C SER A 290 -18.86 24.87 0.70
N PHE A 291 -19.44 23.99 1.52
CA PHE A 291 -18.84 22.70 1.86
C PHE A 291 -19.31 21.60 0.92
N SER A 292 -18.35 20.83 0.43
CA SER A 292 -18.59 19.59 -0.28
C SER A 292 -19.15 18.51 0.68
N ASP A 293 -19.71 17.45 0.12
CA ASP A 293 -20.23 16.33 0.92
C ASP A 293 -19.16 15.66 1.79
N ASP A 294 -17.91 15.60 1.31
CA ASP A 294 -16.78 15.05 2.06
C ASP A 294 -16.44 15.93 3.28
N GLU A 295 -16.46 17.24 3.11
CA GLU A 295 -16.23 18.20 4.17
C GLU A 295 -17.35 18.18 5.21
N LYS A 296 -18.59 18.11 4.76
CA LYS A 296 -19.75 17.96 5.66
C LYS A 296 -19.65 16.67 6.47
N ARG A 297 -19.30 15.54 5.85
CA ARG A 297 -19.08 14.28 6.57
C ARG A 297 -17.99 14.41 7.63
N SER A 298 -16.87 15.04 7.28
CA SER A 298 -15.78 15.29 8.22
C SER A 298 -16.20 16.15 9.41
N LEU A 299 -16.96 17.22 9.16
CA LEU A 299 -17.48 18.10 10.21
C LEU A 299 -18.51 17.40 11.10
N HIS A 300 -19.42 16.59 10.54
CA HIS A 300 -20.36 15.78 11.30
C HIS A 300 -19.66 14.75 12.18
N ALA A 301 -18.68 14.03 11.64
CA ALA A 301 -17.90 13.09 12.42
C ALA A 301 -17.11 13.79 13.54
N TYR A 302 -16.60 14.99 13.28
CA TYR A 302 -15.91 15.79 14.27
C TYR A 302 -16.86 16.29 15.37
N LEU A 303 -18.06 16.75 15.02
CA LEU A 303 -19.12 17.12 15.99
C LEU A 303 -19.49 15.92 16.86
N THR A 304 -19.75 14.75 16.25
CA THR A 304 -20.03 13.52 16.97
C THR A 304 -18.92 13.16 17.95
N TRP A 305 -17.67 13.28 17.55
CA TRP A 305 -16.53 13.05 18.43
C TRP A 305 -16.49 14.03 19.60
N GLN A 306 -16.72 15.32 19.36
CA GLN A 306 -16.76 16.35 20.40
C GLN A 306 -17.82 16.06 21.48
N LEU A 307 -18.97 15.54 21.09
CA LEU A 307 -20.08 15.21 21.99
C LEU A 307 -19.79 13.99 22.88
N HIS A 308 -18.85 13.13 22.46
CA HIS A 308 -18.44 11.93 23.20
C HIS A 308 -17.09 12.06 23.90
N THR A 309 -16.52 13.26 23.90
CA THR A 309 -15.20 13.54 24.50
C THR A 309 -15.34 14.67 25.51
N PRO A 310 -14.67 14.61 26.67
CA PRO A 310 -14.68 15.71 27.63
C PRO A 310 -14.24 17.03 26.99
N ALA A 311 -14.89 18.12 27.36
CA ALA A 311 -14.58 19.45 26.84
C ALA A 311 -13.09 19.80 27.03
N ASN A 312 -12.38 20.04 25.93
CA ASN A 312 -10.96 20.35 25.94
C ASN A 312 -10.66 21.65 25.20
N MET A 313 -10.23 22.65 25.97
CA MET A 313 -9.86 23.99 25.47
C MET A 313 -8.41 24.10 25.04
N THR A 314 -7.62 23.04 25.14
CA THR A 314 -6.18 23.06 24.85
C THR A 314 -5.89 23.46 23.40
N GLY A 315 -5.07 24.48 23.19
CA GLY A 315 -4.68 24.94 21.86
C GLY A 315 -5.65 25.92 21.17
N MET A 316 -6.79 26.26 21.79
CA MET A 316 -7.69 27.30 21.23
C MET A 316 -7.10 28.72 21.34
N LYS A 317 -6.43 29.06 22.44
CA LYS A 317 -5.88 30.40 22.70
C LYS A 317 -4.84 30.90 21.68
N SER A 318 -4.21 30.02 20.95
CA SER A 318 -3.18 30.38 19.96
C SER A 318 -3.74 30.53 18.53
N ARG A 319 -5.05 30.41 18.33
CA ARG A 319 -5.68 30.37 16.98
C ARG A 319 -6.93 31.24 16.85
N ILE A 320 -7.36 31.88 17.93
CA ILE A 320 -8.29 33.02 17.95
C ILE A 320 -7.46 34.31 17.94
#